data_767626fe362f3e27ee4a3dd7bcdd881d
#
_entry.id   767626fe362f3e27ee4a3dd7bcdd881d
#
_cell.length_a   1.000
_cell.length_b   1.000
_cell.length_c   1.000
_cell.angle_alpha   90.00
_cell.angle_beta   90.00
_cell.angle_gamma   90.00
#
_symmetry.space_group_name_H-M   'P 1'
#
loop_
_entity.id
_entity.type
_entity.pdbx_description
1 polymer ?
#
loop_
_entity_poly.entity_id
_entity_poly.type
_entity_poly.pdbx_seq_one_letter_code
_entity_poly.pdbx_strand_id
1 'polypeptide(L)'
;MALVNLENLKSLMCTESSSDSERETFKTLLFTILSKASRVDLHTDSSEVEAIQKIMLEYTGETYEAGTIRAEAIEQSQEESLRPVARAASKLPEGLRVLAIDALANVMKADDQISYAEIDYFNAVAGAMRLSFADVAGLLKD
;
A
#
# COMPACT_ATOMS: atom_id res chain seq x y z
N MET A 1 7.25 -15.73 17.45
CA MET A 1 6.77 -14.89 16.37
C MET A 1 7.73 -14.93 15.21
N ALA A 2 7.23 -15.24 14.04
CA ALA A 2 8.08 -15.25 12.87
C ALA A 2 8.44 -13.83 12.47
N LEU A 3 9.73 -13.59 12.31
CA LEU A 3 10.17 -12.30 11.81
C LEU A 3 9.97 -12.29 10.30
N VAL A 4 9.19 -11.33 9.83
CA VAL A 4 8.97 -11.15 8.40
C VAL A 4 10.15 -10.36 7.84
N ASN A 5 10.85 -10.96 6.87
CA ASN A 5 11.95 -10.26 6.20
C ASN A 5 11.37 -9.49 5.01
N LEU A 6 11.01 -8.23 5.25
CA LEU A 6 10.34 -7.41 4.24
C LEU A 6 11.22 -7.16 3.02
N GLU A 7 12.53 -7.02 3.21
CA GLU A 7 13.43 -6.83 2.08
C GLU A 7 13.47 -8.05 1.16
N ASN A 8 13.45 -9.23 1.76
CA ASN A 8 13.43 -10.46 0.98
C ASN A 8 12.12 -10.61 0.21
N LEU A 9 10.99 -10.30 0.87
CA LEU A 9 9.69 -10.34 0.22
C LEU A 9 9.59 -9.32 -0.91
N LYS A 10 10.14 -8.12 -0.69
CA LYS A 10 10.18 -7.09 -1.73
C LYS A 10 10.93 -7.60 -2.96
N SER A 11 12.08 -8.23 -2.74
CA SER A 11 12.86 -8.79 -3.84
C SER A 11 12.07 -9.84 -4.60
N LEU A 12 11.33 -10.69 -3.88
CA LEU A 12 10.53 -11.72 -4.52
C LEU A 12 9.40 -11.12 -5.37
N MET A 13 8.82 -10.01 -4.90
CA MET A 13 7.75 -9.35 -5.67
C MET A 13 8.29 -8.67 -6.92
N CYS A 14 9.56 -8.29 -6.93
CA CYS A 14 10.19 -7.66 -8.09
C CYS A 14 10.75 -8.67 -9.10
N THR A 15 10.70 -9.96 -8.78
CA THR A 15 11.20 -11.01 -9.65
C THR A 15 10.05 -11.94 -10.03
N GLU A 16 10.32 -12.88 -10.94
CA GLU A 16 9.29 -13.85 -11.34
C GLU A 16 9.36 -15.14 -10.53
N SER A 17 10.06 -15.13 -9.40
CA SER A 17 10.23 -16.33 -8.60
C SER A 17 9.06 -16.61 -7.66
N SER A 18 8.13 -15.66 -7.50
CA SER A 18 6.93 -15.88 -6.68
C SER A 18 5.78 -16.37 -7.56
N SER A 19 4.71 -16.83 -6.91
CA SER A 19 3.48 -17.20 -7.62
C SER A 19 2.94 -15.98 -8.39
N ASP A 20 2.64 -16.18 -9.67
CA ASP A 20 2.09 -15.09 -10.50
C ASP A 20 0.78 -14.56 -9.92
N SER A 21 -0.07 -15.47 -9.41
CA SER A 21 -1.35 -15.08 -8.83
C SER A 21 -1.17 -14.19 -7.61
N GLU A 22 -0.29 -14.56 -6.71
CA GLU A 22 -0.02 -13.76 -5.51
C GLU A 22 0.61 -12.43 -5.88
N ARG A 23 1.51 -12.44 -6.85
CA ARG A 23 2.19 -11.24 -7.29
C ARG A 23 1.20 -10.24 -7.89
N GLU A 24 0.30 -10.72 -8.75
CA GLU A 24 -0.70 -9.85 -9.34
C GLU A 24 -1.69 -9.33 -8.30
N THR A 25 -2.11 -10.17 -7.37
CA THR A 25 -2.99 -9.74 -6.28
C THR A 25 -2.31 -8.68 -5.43
N PHE A 26 -1.04 -8.89 -5.10
CA PHE A 26 -0.27 -7.93 -4.31
C PHE A 26 -0.15 -6.58 -5.04
N LYS A 27 0.17 -6.61 -6.33
CA LYS A 27 0.31 -5.37 -7.10
C LYS A 27 -1.01 -4.60 -7.15
N THR A 28 -2.10 -5.30 -7.41
CA THR A 28 -3.42 -4.67 -7.48
C THR A 28 -3.81 -4.08 -6.13
N LEU A 29 -3.61 -4.85 -5.06
CA LEU A 29 -3.92 -4.37 -3.72
C LEU A 29 -3.09 -3.12 -3.39
N LEU A 30 -1.79 -3.19 -3.65
CA LEU A 30 -0.89 -2.08 -3.33
C LEU A 30 -1.28 -0.83 -4.12
N PHE A 31 -1.53 -0.97 -5.42
CA PHE A 31 -1.92 0.15 -6.24
C PHE A 31 -3.22 0.79 -5.73
N THR A 32 -4.18 -0.04 -5.35
CA THR A 32 -5.45 0.44 -4.83
C THR A 32 -5.29 1.22 -3.53
N ILE A 33 -4.56 0.67 -2.55
CA ILE A 33 -4.44 1.35 -1.26
C ILE A 33 -3.60 2.63 -1.36
N LEU A 34 -2.57 2.65 -2.21
CA LEU A 34 -1.77 3.85 -2.36
C LEU A 34 -2.51 4.95 -3.11
N SER A 35 -3.25 4.57 -4.16
CA SER A 35 -4.02 5.54 -4.92
C SER A 35 -5.15 6.13 -4.07
N LYS A 36 -5.80 5.30 -3.25
CA LYS A 36 -6.84 5.78 -2.36
C LYS A 36 -6.27 6.71 -1.28
N ALA A 37 -5.06 6.42 -0.81
CA ALA A 37 -4.41 7.26 0.19
C ALA A 37 -4.22 8.69 -0.29
N SER A 38 -3.93 8.86 -1.57
CA SER A 38 -3.68 10.18 -2.13
C SER A 38 -4.93 11.07 -2.15
N ARG A 39 -6.11 10.48 -1.93
CA ARG A 39 -7.38 11.21 -1.92
C ARG A 39 -7.91 11.47 -0.52
N VAL A 40 -7.26 10.92 0.51
CA VAL A 40 -7.75 11.02 1.89
C VAL A 40 -7.81 12.47 2.37
N ASP A 41 -6.85 13.28 1.96
CA ASP A 41 -6.83 14.70 2.34
C ASP A 41 -7.27 15.61 1.21
N LEU A 42 -7.89 15.05 0.18
CA LEU A 42 -8.42 15.76 -0.99
C LEU A 42 -7.36 16.39 -1.87
N HIS A 43 -6.13 15.95 -1.73
CA HIS A 43 -5.01 16.42 -2.56
C HIS A 43 -4.38 15.25 -3.29
N THR A 44 -4.18 15.42 -4.58
CA THR A 44 -3.38 14.50 -5.37
C THR A 44 -2.40 15.36 -6.14
N ASP A 45 -1.40 15.85 -5.44
CA ASP A 45 -0.41 16.71 -6.07
C ASP A 45 0.74 15.90 -6.66
N SER A 46 1.66 16.61 -7.32
CA SER A 46 2.77 15.95 -8.00
C SER A 46 3.68 15.18 -7.05
N SER A 47 3.90 15.69 -5.84
CA SER A 47 4.78 15.02 -4.90
C SER A 47 4.18 13.72 -4.40
N GLU A 48 2.86 13.66 -4.21
CA GLU A 48 2.19 12.43 -3.82
C GLU A 48 2.25 11.40 -4.94
N VAL A 49 2.01 11.84 -6.17
CA VAL A 49 2.09 10.93 -7.32
C VAL A 49 3.50 10.38 -7.46
N GLU A 50 4.51 11.23 -7.32
CA GLU A 50 5.90 10.79 -7.40
C GLU A 50 6.25 9.79 -6.31
N ALA A 51 5.73 10.01 -5.10
CA ALA A 51 5.95 9.07 -3.99
C ALA A 51 5.34 7.71 -4.31
N ILE A 52 4.12 7.69 -4.86
CA ILE A 52 3.48 6.44 -5.25
C ILE A 52 4.27 5.74 -6.36
N GLN A 53 4.73 6.50 -7.36
CA GLN A 53 5.53 5.94 -8.44
C GLN A 53 6.80 5.27 -7.91
N LYS A 54 7.47 5.94 -6.99
CA LYS A 54 8.70 5.42 -6.40
C LYS A 54 8.45 4.15 -5.60
N ILE A 55 7.40 4.16 -4.78
CA ILE A 55 7.08 3.00 -3.95
C ILE A 55 6.61 1.82 -4.81
N MET A 56 5.79 2.05 -5.83
CA MET A 56 5.38 0.97 -6.70
C MET A 56 6.59 0.33 -7.38
N LEU A 57 7.52 1.15 -7.86
CA LEU A 57 8.72 0.62 -8.47
C LEU A 57 9.56 -0.18 -7.48
N GLU A 58 9.71 0.34 -6.26
CA GLU A 58 10.51 -0.32 -5.24
C GLU A 58 9.90 -1.65 -4.78
N TYR A 59 8.58 -1.73 -4.67
CA TYR A 59 7.91 -2.88 -4.09
C TYR A 59 7.42 -3.90 -5.13
N THR A 60 7.25 -3.49 -6.38
CA THR A 60 6.74 -4.40 -7.42
C THR A 60 7.65 -4.53 -8.64
N GLY A 61 8.65 -3.66 -8.75
CA GLY A 61 9.53 -3.65 -9.92
C GLY A 61 8.92 -3.02 -11.16
N GLU A 62 7.73 -2.42 -11.04
CA GLU A 62 7.05 -1.84 -12.20
C GLU A 62 6.87 -0.34 -12.03
N THR A 63 6.94 0.38 -13.17
CA THR A 63 6.70 1.82 -13.19
C THR A 63 5.25 2.08 -13.58
N TYR A 64 4.66 3.09 -12.95
CA TYR A 64 3.29 3.51 -13.22
C TYR A 64 3.30 4.96 -13.64
N GLU A 65 2.53 5.27 -14.67
CA GLU A 65 2.45 6.63 -15.15
C GLU A 65 1.59 7.50 -14.23
N ALA A 66 1.94 8.79 -14.15
CA ALA A 66 1.22 9.73 -13.29
C ALA A 66 -0.27 9.77 -13.62
N GLY A 67 -0.62 9.77 -14.91
CA GLY A 67 -2.02 9.78 -15.31
C GLY A 67 -2.78 8.55 -14.85
N THR A 68 -2.14 7.39 -14.87
CA THR A 68 -2.74 6.15 -14.40
C THR A 68 -3.02 6.23 -12.91
N ILE A 69 -2.07 6.76 -12.13
CA ILE A 69 -2.24 6.89 -10.69
C ILE A 69 -3.37 7.88 -10.38
N ARG A 70 -3.42 9.00 -11.09
CA ARG A 70 -4.48 9.99 -10.87
C ARG A 70 -5.86 9.45 -11.22
N ALA A 71 -5.95 8.69 -12.31
CA ALA A 71 -7.22 8.09 -12.71
C ALA A 71 -7.72 7.11 -11.65
N GLU A 72 -6.82 6.28 -11.14
CA GLU A 72 -7.18 5.33 -10.08
C GLU A 72 -7.58 6.04 -8.80
N ALA A 73 -6.89 7.12 -8.45
CA ALA A 73 -7.23 7.90 -7.26
C ALA A 73 -8.65 8.45 -7.35
N ILE A 74 -9.05 8.91 -8.55
CA ILE A 74 -10.40 9.41 -8.75
C ILE A 74 -11.42 8.28 -8.60
N GLU A 75 -11.15 7.12 -9.18
CA GLU A 75 -12.04 5.97 -9.03
C GLU A 75 -12.17 5.55 -7.57
N GLN A 76 -11.05 5.47 -6.85
CA GLN A 76 -11.06 5.04 -5.46
C GLN A 76 -11.74 6.07 -4.55
N SER A 77 -11.78 7.34 -4.96
CA SER A 77 -12.48 8.36 -4.16
C SER A 77 -13.98 8.12 -4.10
N GLN A 78 -14.52 7.34 -5.04
CA GLN A 78 -15.94 7.01 -5.07
C GLN A 78 -16.26 5.73 -4.33
N GLU A 79 -15.25 4.97 -3.94
CA GLU A 79 -15.44 3.73 -3.19
C GLU A 79 -15.22 3.99 -1.71
N GLU A 80 -16.29 3.97 -0.94
CA GLU A 80 -16.23 4.29 0.50
C GLU A 80 -15.86 3.08 1.33
N SER A 81 -15.99 1.88 0.79
CA SER A 81 -15.78 0.66 1.52
C SER A 81 -14.38 0.11 1.30
N LEU A 82 -13.82 -0.50 2.34
CA LEU A 82 -12.56 -1.23 2.21
C LEU A 82 -12.76 -2.72 1.95
N ARG A 83 -13.98 -3.12 1.57
CA ARG A 83 -14.24 -4.52 1.21
C ARG A 83 -13.34 -5.05 0.11
N PRO A 84 -13.11 -4.31 -0.98
CA PRO A 84 -12.20 -4.79 -2.01
C PRO A 84 -10.79 -5.02 -1.47
N VAL A 85 -10.33 -4.15 -0.56
CA VAL A 85 -9.03 -4.31 0.09
C VAL A 85 -9.02 -5.57 0.95
N ALA A 86 -10.06 -5.76 1.77
CA ALA A 86 -10.14 -6.93 2.63
C ALA A 86 -10.18 -8.21 1.82
N ARG A 87 -10.93 -8.22 0.72
CA ARG A 87 -11.06 -9.38 -0.14
C ARG A 87 -9.74 -9.75 -0.79
N ALA A 88 -9.04 -8.76 -1.33
CA ALA A 88 -7.74 -9.01 -1.94
C ALA A 88 -6.72 -9.48 -0.90
N ALA A 89 -6.71 -8.83 0.26
CA ALA A 89 -5.77 -9.18 1.33
C ALA A 89 -5.99 -10.61 1.83
N SER A 90 -7.24 -11.09 1.83
CA SER A 90 -7.54 -12.43 2.30
C SER A 90 -6.90 -13.52 1.44
N LYS A 91 -6.48 -13.17 0.23
CA LYS A 91 -5.84 -14.10 -0.69
C LYS A 91 -4.31 -14.11 -0.53
N LEU A 92 -3.78 -13.27 0.33
CA LEU A 92 -2.35 -13.11 0.50
C LEU A 92 -1.89 -13.63 1.86
N PRO A 93 -0.70 -14.23 1.92
CA PRO A 93 -0.12 -14.61 3.21
C PRO A 93 0.20 -13.37 4.03
N GLU A 94 0.32 -13.56 5.35
CA GLU A 94 0.54 -12.46 6.29
C GLU A 94 1.75 -11.60 5.90
N GLY A 95 2.84 -12.23 5.47
CA GLY A 95 4.03 -11.49 5.11
C GLY A 95 3.79 -10.46 4.00
N LEU A 96 2.99 -10.83 3.00
CA LEU A 96 2.68 -9.91 1.92
C LEU A 96 1.71 -8.83 2.36
N ARG A 97 0.81 -9.12 3.29
CA ARG A 97 -0.07 -8.10 3.84
C ARG A 97 0.72 -7.08 4.66
N VAL A 98 1.69 -7.54 5.44
CA VAL A 98 2.57 -6.63 6.17
C VAL A 98 3.40 -5.80 5.20
N LEU A 99 3.89 -6.41 4.12
CA LEU A 99 4.66 -5.68 3.12
C LEU A 99 3.82 -4.56 2.47
N ALA A 100 2.54 -4.84 2.20
CA ALA A 100 1.66 -3.83 1.60
C ALA A 100 1.44 -2.65 2.55
N ILE A 101 1.21 -2.93 3.84
CA ILE A 101 1.00 -1.85 4.80
C ILE A 101 2.29 -1.08 5.06
N ASP A 102 3.45 -1.75 4.98
CA ASP A 102 4.74 -1.08 5.07
C ASP A 102 4.92 -0.08 3.92
N ALA A 103 4.53 -0.47 2.71
CA ALA A 103 4.58 0.42 1.57
C ALA A 103 3.70 1.65 1.77
N LEU A 104 2.50 1.46 2.29
CA LEU A 104 1.60 2.57 2.60
C LEU A 104 2.25 3.51 3.63
N ALA A 105 2.84 2.96 4.68
CA ALA A 105 3.52 3.77 5.68
C ALA A 105 4.63 4.61 5.05
N ASN A 106 5.38 4.03 4.12
CA ASN A 106 6.48 4.75 3.48
C ASN A 106 5.98 5.87 2.58
N VAL A 107 4.84 5.69 1.90
CA VAL A 107 4.24 6.78 1.14
C VAL A 107 3.82 7.90 2.07
N MET A 108 3.20 7.57 3.20
CA MET A 108 2.75 8.57 4.15
C MET A 108 3.91 9.32 4.79
N LYS A 109 5.01 8.62 5.07
CA LYS A 109 6.19 9.25 5.68
C LYS A 109 6.99 10.11 4.69
N ALA A 110 6.66 10.05 3.41
CA ALA A 110 7.30 10.91 2.43
C ALA A 110 6.91 12.37 2.63
N ASP A 111 5.79 12.62 3.26
CA ASP A 111 5.39 13.97 3.62
C ASP A 111 5.98 14.35 4.97
N ASP A 112 6.24 15.65 5.17
CA ASP A 112 6.77 16.15 6.43
C ASP A 112 5.79 15.98 7.59
N GLN A 113 4.50 15.97 7.29
CA GLN A 113 3.46 15.84 8.30
C GLN A 113 2.44 14.79 7.87
N ILE A 114 2.15 13.89 8.78
CA ILE A 114 1.11 12.90 8.58
C ILE A 114 -0.15 13.41 9.26
N SER A 115 -1.23 13.57 8.48
CA SER A 115 -2.50 14.08 9.02
C SER A 115 -3.24 13.01 9.82
N TYR A 116 -4.19 13.45 10.66
CA TYR A 116 -5.05 12.51 11.36
C TYR A 116 -5.88 11.65 10.41
N ALA A 117 -6.31 12.24 9.29
CA ALA A 117 -7.06 11.49 8.28
C ALA A 117 -6.21 10.36 7.69
N GLU A 118 -4.93 10.62 7.49
CA GLU A 118 -4.01 9.61 6.99
C GLU A 118 -3.78 8.50 8.00
N ILE A 119 -3.66 8.86 9.28
CA ILE A 119 -3.50 7.87 10.34
C ILE A 119 -4.76 7.00 10.43
N ASP A 120 -5.93 7.61 10.38
CA ASP A 120 -7.20 6.88 10.39
C ASP A 120 -7.30 5.92 9.21
N TYR A 121 -6.89 6.37 8.04
CA TYR A 121 -6.89 5.54 6.85
C TYR A 121 -5.93 4.36 7.00
N PHE A 122 -4.72 4.63 7.48
CA PHE A 122 -3.73 3.58 7.72
C PHE A 122 -4.28 2.50 8.66
N ASN A 123 -4.88 2.94 9.76
CA ASN A 123 -5.44 2.01 10.73
C ASN A 123 -6.62 1.23 10.15
N ALA A 124 -7.45 1.88 9.34
CA ALA A 124 -8.58 1.21 8.70
C ALA A 124 -8.09 0.15 7.70
N VAL A 125 -7.07 0.47 6.92
CA VAL A 125 -6.51 -0.49 5.97
C VAL A 125 -5.89 -1.68 6.71
N ALA A 126 -5.12 -1.41 7.77
CA ALA A 126 -4.51 -2.48 8.57
C ALA A 126 -5.60 -3.40 9.13
N GLY A 127 -6.69 -2.83 9.63
CA GLY A 127 -7.80 -3.62 10.13
C GLY A 127 -8.47 -4.44 9.05
N ALA A 128 -8.67 -3.85 7.88
CA ALA A 128 -9.26 -4.56 6.74
C ALA A 128 -8.38 -5.73 6.30
N MET A 129 -7.07 -5.58 6.43
CA MET A 129 -6.13 -6.65 6.09
C MET A 129 -5.90 -7.64 7.24
N ARG A 130 -6.61 -7.46 8.34
CA ARG A 130 -6.54 -8.33 9.52
C ARG A 130 -5.13 -8.41 10.11
N LEU A 131 -4.47 -7.27 10.15
CA LEU A 131 -3.17 -7.16 10.78
C LEU A 131 -3.34 -6.70 12.22
N SER A 132 -2.59 -7.31 13.13
CA SER A 132 -2.65 -6.94 14.54
C SER A 132 -1.89 -5.63 14.77
N PHE A 133 -2.18 -4.99 15.90
CA PHE A 133 -1.44 -3.80 16.30
C PHE A 133 0.07 -4.08 16.34
N ALA A 134 0.45 -5.27 16.85
CA ALA A 134 1.85 -5.65 16.91
C ALA A 134 2.51 -5.73 15.53
N ASP A 135 1.74 -6.16 14.52
CA ASP A 135 2.27 -6.27 13.16
C ASP A 135 2.62 -4.92 12.55
N VAL A 136 1.91 -3.87 12.94
CA VAL A 136 2.04 -2.56 12.32
C VAL A 136 2.66 -1.51 13.24
N ALA A 137 2.90 -1.85 14.50
CA ALA A 137 3.46 -0.91 15.46
C ALA A 137 4.82 -0.42 14.97
N GLY A 138 5.00 0.88 14.98
CA GLY A 138 6.27 1.49 14.61
C GLY A 138 6.46 1.76 13.13
N LEU A 139 5.58 1.24 12.26
CA LEU A 139 5.76 1.47 10.82
C LEU A 139 5.67 2.94 10.43
N LEU A 140 4.88 3.72 11.16
CA LEU A 140 4.75 5.16 10.89
C LEU A 140 5.80 6.01 11.60
N LYS A 141 6.64 5.39 12.40
CA LYS A 141 7.73 6.10 13.08
C LYS A 141 8.95 6.21 12.17
N ASP A 142 9.68 7.27 12.36
CA ASP A 142 10.94 7.47 11.65
C ASP A 142 12.04 6.54 12.16
#